data_77ad3ab4d6962afcdd6323c0d61346f2
#
_entry.id   77ad3ab4d6962afcdd6323c0d61346f2
#
_cell.length_a   1.000
_cell.length_b   1.000
_cell.length_c   1.000
_cell.angle_alpha   90.00
_cell.angle_beta   90.00
_cell.angle_gamma   90.00
#
_symmetry.space_group_name_H-M   'P 1'
#
loop_
_entity.id
_entity.type
_entity.pdbx_description
1 polymer ?
#
loop_
_entity_poly.entity_id
_entity_poly.type
_entity_poly.pdbx_seq_one_letter_code
_entity_poly.pdbx_strand_id
1 'polypeptide(L)'
;MPYSSRTYRARHRDGVAGDRGHGAWDRVAGGRGARDRDRVGRGRGARDRDRVDRGRGARDRGQVAIEYLGFLPVLIIVAMAAVQLGLIAYTAQQAGTAARAGARSASLDEGAGQACDAAVSDWLADGTDCGAAEDGDEVTVTATVDIPSIVPGWDFGNATKTATMPIDH
;
A
#
# COMPACT_ATOMS: atom_id res chain seq x y z
N MET A 1 26.64 0.42 -39.52
CA MET A 1 25.64 -0.66 -39.42
C MET A 1 24.36 -0.03 -38.90
N PRO A 2 23.24 -0.02 -39.64
CA PRO A 2 22.05 0.71 -39.20
C PRO A 2 21.24 -0.10 -38.19
N TYR A 3 20.88 0.54 -37.12
CA TYR A 3 19.99 0.03 -36.08
C TYR A 3 18.54 -0.02 -36.57
N SER A 4 17.98 -1.21 -36.69
CA SER A 4 16.60 -1.46 -37.10
C SER A 4 15.65 -1.22 -35.95
N SER A 5 14.86 -0.16 -35.98
CA SER A 5 13.75 0.16 -35.08
C SER A 5 12.60 -0.83 -35.30
N ARG A 6 12.38 -1.73 -34.34
CA ARG A 6 11.20 -2.59 -34.27
C ARG A 6 10.04 -1.80 -33.67
N THR A 7 9.14 -1.37 -34.54
CA THR A 7 7.83 -0.84 -34.17
C THR A 7 7.00 -1.92 -33.50
N TYR A 8 6.71 -1.73 -32.18
CA TYR A 8 5.77 -2.56 -31.42
C TYR A 8 4.34 -2.15 -31.78
N ARG A 9 3.68 -2.98 -32.58
CA ARG A 9 2.28 -2.80 -32.98
C ARG A 9 1.37 -3.13 -31.81
N ALA A 10 0.75 -2.10 -31.21
CA ALA A 10 -0.33 -2.23 -30.24
C ALA A 10 -1.51 -3.00 -30.86
N ARG A 11 -1.86 -4.10 -30.23
CA ARG A 11 -3.04 -4.89 -30.61
C ARG A 11 -4.24 -4.37 -29.81
N HIS A 12 -5.08 -3.57 -30.45
CA HIS A 12 -6.44 -3.26 -30.01
C HIS A 12 -7.21 -4.57 -29.78
N ARG A 13 -7.77 -4.76 -28.63
CA ARG A 13 -8.80 -5.74 -28.35
C ARG A 13 -10.11 -5.00 -28.15
N ASP A 14 -10.90 -5.02 -29.19
CA ASP A 14 -12.29 -4.60 -29.20
C ASP A 14 -13.16 -5.57 -28.38
N GLY A 15 -14.07 -5.00 -27.62
CA GLY A 15 -15.47 -5.39 -27.45
C GLY A 15 -15.80 -6.76 -26.88
N VAL A 16 -16.25 -6.75 -25.64
CA VAL A 16 -17.32 -7.67 -25.22
C VAL A 16 -18.43 -6.85 -24.56
N ALA A 17 -19.46 -6.62 -25.35
CA ALA A 17 -20.78 -6.22 -24.88
C ALA A 17 -21.44 -7.46 -24.25
N GLY A 18 -21.76 -7.41 -22.99
CA GLY A 18 -22.50 -8.43 -22.22
C GLY A 18 -23.67 -7.77 -21.52
N ASP A 19 -24.77 -7.81 -22.20
CA ASP A 19 -26.10 -8.33 -21.88
C ASP A 19 -26.73 -7.86 -20.56
N ARG A 20 -27.78 -7.04 -20.78
CA ARG A 20 -28.72 -6.55 -19.77
C ARG A 20 -29.77 -7.65 -19.51
N GLY A 21 -29.63 -8.38 -18.43
CA GLY A 21 -30.67 -9.24 -17.90
C GLY A 21 -31.76 -8.44 -17.18
N HIS A 22 -32.81 -8.11 -17.88
CA HIS A 22 -34.09 -7.66 -17.33
C HIS A 22 -34.81 -8.86 -16.69
N GLY A 23 -34.73 -8.97 -15.36
CA GLY A 23 -35.59 -9.83 -14.58
C GLY A 23 -36.88 -9.11 -14.22
N ALA A 24 -37.89 -9.26 -15.06
CA ALA A 24 -39.27 -8.89 -14.76
C ALA A 24 -39.82 -9.85 -13.72
N TRP A 25 -40.19 -9.38 -12.55
CA TRP A 25 -41.03 -10.12 -11.62
C TRP A 25 -42.47 -9.66 -11.78
N ASP A 26 -43.21 -10.55 -12.44
CA ASP A 26 -44.63 -10.45 -12.69
C ASP A 26 -45.44 -10.44 -11.40
N ARG A 27 -46.40 -9.53 -11.47
CA ARG A 27 -47.57 -9.38 -10.64
C ARG A 27 -48.29 -10.69 -10.43
N VAL A 28 -48.56 -11.05 -9.19
CA VAL A 28 -49.68 -11.90 -8.85
C VAL A 28 -50.72 -11.07 -8.11
N ALA A 29 -51.73 -10.72 -8.85
CA ALA A 29 -52.96 -10.18 -8.33
C ALA A 29 -53.87 -11.33 -7.89
N GLY A 30 -54.61 -11.11 -6.81
CA GLY A 30 -55.83 -11.88 -6.63
C GLY A 30 -56.05 -12.50 -5.27
N GLY A 31 -56.91 -11.91 -4.52
CA GLY A 31 -57.45 -12.50 -3.28
C GLY A 31 -58.35 -11.53 -2.53
N ARG A 32 -59.48 -11.19 -3.12
CA ARG A 32 -60.61 -10.64 -2.38
C ARG A 32 -61.33 -11.78 -1.64
N GLY A 33 -61.56 -11.64 -0.34
CA GLY A 33 -62.51 -12.47 0.31
C GLY A 33 -62.41 -12.51 1.82
N ALA A 34 -63.48 -12.16 2.38
CA ALA A 34 -63.98 -12.44 3.70
C ALA A 34 -63.80 -11.37 4.78
N ARG A 35 -64.86 -10.63 4.91
CA ARG A 35 -65.22 -9.94 6.13
C ARG A 35 -65.38 -10.97 7.25
N ASP A 36 -64.70 -10.81 8.35
CA ASP A 36 -65.26 -11.29 9.59
C ASP A 36 -65.03 -10.27 10.69
N ARG A 37 -66.15 -10.03 11.37
CA ARG A 37 -66.31 -9.15 12.47
C ARG A 37 -65.88 -9.91 13.71
N ASP A 38 -64.81 -9.50 14.34
CA ASP A 38 -64.68 -9.64 15.78
C ASP A 38 -63.77 -8.54 16.34
N ARG A 39 -64.42 -7.40 16.50
CA ARG A 39 -63.99 -6.43 17.48
C ARG A 39 -64.46 -6.92 18.83
N VAL A 40 -63.56 -7.21 19.72
CA VAL A 40 -63.61 -6.85 21.14
C VAL A 40 -62.35 -7.41 21.82
N GLY A 41 -61.61 -6.50 22.37
CA GLY A 41 -60.74 -6.73 23.56
C GLY A 41 -59.31 -7.18 23.32
N ARG A 42 -58.45 -6.28 23.64
CA ARG A 42 -57.08 -6.41 24.17
C ARG A 42 -56.02 -5.65 23.37
N GLY A 43 -56.22 -4.35 23.32
CA GLY A 43 -55.20 -3.43 22.78
C GLY A 43 -54.34 -2.72 23.83
N ARG A 44 -53.98 -3.33 24.96
CA ARG A 44 -53.10 -2.68 25.94
C ARG A 44 -51.81 -3.43 26.25
N GLY A 45 -51.63 -4.64 25.82
CA GLY A 45 -50.43 -5.44 26.09
C GLY A 45 -49.35 -5.42 24.96
N ALA A 46 -49.71 -4.97 23.73
CA ALA A 46 -48.80 -5.02 22.61
C ALA A 46 -47.87 -3.79 22.50
N ARG A 47 -48.30 -2.65 23.06
CA ARG A 47 -47.50 -1.39 22.97
C ARG A 47 -46.35 -1.31 23.96
N ASP A 48 -46.37 -2.10 25.04
CA ASP A 48 -45.30 -2.11 26.03
C ASP A 48 -44.13 -3.06 25.63
N ARG A 49 -44.41 -4.11 24.86
CA ARG A 49 -43.36 -5.04 24.38
C ARG A 49 -42.48 -4.43 23.32
N ASP A 50 -43.05 -3.60 22.43
CA ASP A 50 -42.30 -2.89 21.39
C ASP A 50 -41.42 -1.76 21.92
N ARG A 51 -41.68 -1.23 23.12
CA ARG A 51 -40.83 -0.22 23.74
C ARG A 51 -39.61 -0.82 24.44
N VAL A 52 -39.74 -2.04 24.99
CA VAL A 52 -38.64 -2.71 25.69
C VAL A 52 -37.58 -3.22 24.71
N ASP A 53 -38.01 -3.66 23.50
CA ASP A 53 -37.06 -4.13 22.48
C ASP A 53 -36.29 -3.00 21.78
N ARG A 54 -36.90 -1.81 21.64
CA ARG A 54 -36.18 -0.63 21.08
C ARG A 54 -35.09 -0.09 22.00
N GLY A 55 -35.19 -0.33 23.31
CA GLY A 55 -34.19 0.09 24.30
C GLY A 55 -32.96 -0.80 24.39
N ARG A 56 -33.08 -2.07 24.04
CA ARG A 56 -31.96 -3.02 24.09
C ARG A 56 -31.04 -2.89 22.86
N GLY A 57 -31.59 -2.77 21.67
CA GLY A 57 -30.79 -2.62 20.45
C GLY A 57 -29.99 -1.31 20.34
N ALA A 58 -30.31 -0.28 21.13
CA ALA A 58 -29.55 0.96 21.15
C ALA A 58 -28.33 0.90 22.10
N ARG A 59 -28.40 0.08 23.15
CA ARG A 59 -27.28 -0.11 24.11
C ARG A 59 -26.19 -0.99 23.52
N ASP A 60 -26.56 -2.04 22.79
CA ASP A 60 -25.60 -2.96 22.17
C ASP A 60 -24.79 -2.30 21.04
N ARG A 61 -25.39 -1.35 20.29
CA ARG A 61 -24.67 -0.57 19.27
C ARG A 61 -23.61 0.36 19.83
N GLY A 62 -23.83 0.91 21.03
CA GLY A 62 -22.86 1.77 21.70
C GLY A 62 -21.65 1.00 22.25
N GLN A 63 -21.85 -0.21 22.72
CA GLN A 63 -20.79 -1.05 23.29
C GLN A 63 -19.80 -1.50 22.22
N VAL A 64 -20.30 -1.97 21.08
CA VAL A 64 -19.47 -2.36 19.92
C VAL A 64 -18.66 -1.19 19.37
N ALA A 65 -19.24 0.03 19.32
CA ALA A 65 -18.54 1.22 18.87
C ALA A 65 -17.35 1.59 19.78
N ILE A 66 -17.47 1.40 21.09
CA ILE A 66 -16.39 1.70 22.05
C ILE A 66 -15.25 0.69 21.90
N GLU A 67 -15.55 -0.58 21.65
CA GLU A 67 -14.55 -1.62 21.39
C GLU A 67 -13.75 -1.32 20.11
N TYR A 68 -14.42 -0.91 19.01
CA TYR A 68 -13.74 -0.49 17.78
C TYR A 68 -12.89 0.77 17.99
N LEU A 69 -13.36 1.74 18.79
CA LEU A 69 -12.58 2.95 19.07
C LEU A 69 -11.29 2.63 19.86
N GLY A 70 -11.33 1.64 20.76
CA GLY A 70 -10.16 1.18 21.51
C GLY A 70 -9.17 0.39 20.63
N PHE A 71 -9.66 -0.34 19.64
CA PHE A 71 -8.82 -1.16 18.74
C PHE A 71 -8.18 -0.36 17.59
N LEU A 72 -8.85 0.70 17.13
CA LEU A 72 -8.40 1.52 16.01
C LEU A 72 -6.98 2.09 16.20
N PRO A 73 -6.62 2.72 17.35
CA PRO A 73 -5.27 3.24 17.54
C PRO A 73 -4.20 2.14 17.51
N VAL A 74 -4.50 0.94 18.00
CA VAL A 74 -3.57 -0.19 17.92
C VAL A 74 -3.34 -0.61 16.48
N LEU A 75 -4.39 -0.68 15.66
CA LEU A 75 -4.27 -0.98 14.23
C LEU A 75 -3.44 0.08 13.49
N ILE A 76 -3.63 1.36 13.81
CA ILE A 76 -2.86 2.45 13.22
C ILE A 76 -1.37 2.31 13.55
N ILE A 77 -1.03 2.02 14.81
CA ILE A 77 0.37 1.82 15.23
C ILE A 77 0.99 0.63 14.49
N VAL A 78 0.27 -0.49 14.38
CA VAL A 78 0.75 -1.67 13.67
C VAL A 78 0.93 -1.37 12.16
N ALA A 79 0.00 -0.64 11.56
CA ALA A 79 0.10 -0.23 10.15
C ALA A 79 1.31 0.70 9.93
N MET A 80 1.53 1.68 10.80
CA MET A 80 2.71 2.56 10.73
C MET A 80 4.01 1.77 10.89
N ALA A 81 4.08 0.83 11.83
CA ALA A 81 5.24 -0.02 12.00
C ALA A 81 5.52 -0.88 10.76
N ALA A 82 4.48 -1.45 10.13
CA ALA A 82 4.62 -2.21 8.89
C ALA A 82 5.14 -1.37 7.72
N VAL A 83 4.61 -0.13 7.56
CA VAL A 83 5.10 0.81 6.55
C VAL A 83 6.55 1.19 6.82
N GLN A 84 6.92 1.49 8.07
CA GLN A 84 8.30 1.84 8.42
C GLN A 84 9.28 0.70 8.12
N LEU A 85 8.93 -0.55 8.43
CA LEU A 85 9.73 -1.73 8.07
C LEU A 85 9.88 -1.87 6.55
N GLY A 86 8.83 -1.59 5.80
CA GLY A 86 8.88 -1.53 4.34
C GLY A 86 9.84 -0.48 3.81
N LEU A 87 9.85 0.72 4.40
CA LEU A 87 10.78 1.80 4.05
C LEU A 87 12.23 1.41 4.34
N ILE A 88 12.51 0.82 5.50
CA ILE A 88 13.86 0.34 5.86
C ILE A 88 14.34 -0.69 4.83
N ALA A 89 13.52 -1.68 4.50
CA ALA A 89 13.87 -2.72 3.53
C ALA A 89 14.08 -2.12 2.12
N TYR A 90 13.23 -1.17 1.73
CA TYR A 90 13.33 -0.48 0.45
C TYR A 90 14.62 0.33 0.35
N THR A 91 14.93 1.14 1.38
CA THR A 91 16.17 1.94 1.43
C THR A 91 17.41 1.06 1.37
N ALA A 92 17.42 -0.09 2.07
CA ALA A 92 18.51 -1.05 2.01
C ALA A 92 18.72 -1.66 0.61
N GLN A 93 17.65 -1.86 -0.16
CA GLN A 93 17.72 -2.30 -1.56
C GLN A 93 18.29 -1.19 -2.46
N GLN A 94 17.85 0.05 -2.26
CA GLN A 94 18.34 1.20 -3.00
C GLN A 94 19.84 1.42 -2.74
N ALA A 95 20.29 1.36 -1.50
CA ALA A 95 21.72 1.46 -1.14
C ALA A 95 22.56 0.38 -1.86
N GLY A 96 22.03 -0.86 -1.95
CA GLY A 96 22.71 -1.95 -2.68
C GLY A 96 22.77 -1.72 -4.19
N THR A 97 21.76 -1.05 -4.78
CA THR A 97 21.77 -0.68 -6.20
C THR A 97 22.74 0.46 -6.46
N ALA A 98 22.73 1.50 -5.61
CA ALA A 98 23.64 2.61 -5.66
C ALA A 98 25.10 2.17 -5.57
N ALA A 99 25.43 1.32 -4.58
CA ALA A 99 26.80 0.79 -4.42
C ALA A 99 27.31 0.10 -5.69
N ARG A 100 26.47 -0.74 -6.33
CA ARG A 100 26.86 -1.43 -7.57
C ARG A 100 27.00 -0.47 -8.75
N ALA A 101 26.11 0.50 -8.89
CA ALA A 101 26.18 1.49 -9.95
C ALA A 101 27.43 2.38 -9.78
N GLY A 102 27.69 2.84 -8.54
CA GLY A 102 28.88 3.60 -8.22
C GLY A 102 30.17 2.83 -8.44
N ALA A 103 30.25 1.54 -8.03
CA ALA A 103 31.42 0.72 -8.23
C ALA A 103 31.70 0.47 -9.73
N ARG A 104 30.66 0.27 -10.54
CA ARG A 104 30.80 0.14 -11.98
C ARG A 104 31.30 1.42 -12.63
N SER A 105 30.76 2.59 -12.24
CA SER A 105 31.20 3.88 -12.76
C SER A 105 32.65 4.17 -12.35
N ALA A 106 33.00 3.92 -11.08
CA ALA A 106 34.35 4.09 -10.57
C ALA A 106 35.37 3.15 -11.23
N SER A 107 34.98 1.92 -11.59
CA SER A 107 35.88 0.98 -12.31
C SER A 107 36.21 1.42 -13.74
N LEU A 108 35.47 2.41 -14.27
CA LEU A 108 35.68 3.04 -15.58
C LEU A 108 36.29 4.45 -15.47
N ASP A 109 36.84 4.81 -14.32
CA ASP A 109 37.36 6.16 -14.02
C ASP A 109 36.27 7.26 -14.10
N GLU A 110 35.01 6.90 -13.95
CA GLU A 110 33.89 7.83 -13.91
C GLU A 110 33.50 8.15 -12.47
N GLY A 111 32.73 9.23 -12.27
CA GLY A 111 32.32 9.67 -10.93
C GLY A 111 31.33 8.70 -10.25
N ALA A 112 31.75 8.02 -9.18
CA ALA A 112 30.94 7.11 -8.41
C ALA A 112 29.67 7.77 -7.81
N GLY A 113 29.80 9.00 -7.30
CA GLY A 113 28.70 9.73 -6.66
C GLY A 113 27.51 9.97 -7.59
N GLN A 114 27.74 10.49 -8.81
CA GLN A 114 26.68 10.74 -9.78
C GLN A 114 25.96 9.46 -10.21
N ALA A 115 26.69 8.36 -10.34
CA ALA A 115 26.11 7.07 -10.66
C ALA A 115 25.27 6.50 -9.51
N CYS A 116 25.66 6.74 -8.27
CA CYS A 116 24.88 6.39 -7.08
C CYS A 116 23.56 7.16 -7.03
N ASP A 117 23.61 8.49 -7.17
CA ASP A 117 22.42 9.35 -7.13
C ASP A 117 21.43 9.00 -8.23
N ALA A 118 21.94 8.70 -9.43
CA ALA A 118 21.10 8.28 -10.56
C ALA A 118 20.51 6.86 -10.40
N ALA A 119 21.06 6.04 -9.51
CA ALA A 119 20.65 4.66 -9.29
C ALA A 119 19.60 4.48 -8.18
N VAL A 120 19.33 5.54 -7.41
CA VAL A 120 18.30 5.56 -6.38
C VAL A 120 17.05 6.30 -6.86
N SER A 121 15.95 6.15 -6.14
CA SER A 121 14.74 6.95 -6.42
C SER A 121 14.99 8.42 -6.11
N ASP A 122 14.46 9.33 -6.93
CA ASP A 122 14.67 10.79 -6.84
C ASP A 122 14.47 11.35 -5.42
N TRP A 123 13.49 10.86 -4.68
CA TRP A 123 13.19 11.30 -3.32
C TRP A 123 14.19 10.81 -2.25
N LEU A 124 15.08 9.87 -2.60
CA LEU A 124 16.18 9.38 -1.74
C LEU A 124 17.53 9.97 -2.16
N ALA A 125 17.64 10.55 -3.35
CA ALA A 125 18.92 11.02 -3.90
C ALA A 125 19.59 12.06 -3.00
N ASP A 126 18.84 13.02 -2.45
CA ASP A 126 19.36 14.06 -1.54
C ASP A 126 19.94 13.49 -0.23
N GLY A 127 19.48 12.30 0.18
CA GLY A 127 19.97 11.59 1.38
C GLY A 127 20.91 10.43 1.04
N THR A 128 21.47 10.41 -0.18
CA THR A 128 22.39 9.37 -0.64
C THR A 128 23.81 9.93 -0.67
N ASP A 129 24.76 9.22 -0.08
CA ASP A 129 26.19 9.52 -0.14
C ASP A 129 26.96 8.28 -0.59
N CYS A 130 27.98 8.47 -1.46
CA CYS A 130 28.80 7.39 -1.96
C CYS A 130 30.29 7.74 -1.88
N GLY A 131 31.03 6.94 -1.12
CA GLY A 131 32.47 6.96 -1.05
C GLY A 131 33.10 5.84 -1.87
N ALA A 132 34.04 6.16 -2.74
CA ALA A 132 34.86 5.19 -3.46
C ALA A 132 36.24 5.06 -2.81
N ALA A 133 36.75 3.86 -2.67
CA ALA A 133 38.09 3.54 -2.23
C ALA A 133 38.72 2.55 -3.20
N GLU A 134 39.93 2.84 -3.68
CA GLU A 134 40.71 1.99 -4.57
C GLU A 134 41.73 1.21 -3.75
N ASP A 135 41.85 -0.08 -4.03
CA ASP A 135 42.86 -0.96 -3.42
C ASP A 135 43.45 -1.88 -4.50
N GLY A 136 44.59 -1.44 -5.04
CA GLY A 136 45.26 -2.12 -6.15
C GLY A 136 44.43 -2.12 -7.41
N ASP A 137 44.03 -3.30 -7.89
CA ASP A 137 43.27 -3.50 -9.11
C ASP A 137 41.74 -3.55 -8.87
N GLU A 138 41.30 -3.16 -7.64
CA GLU A 138 39.87 -3.18 -7.27
C GLU A 138 39.41 -1.82 -6.75
N VAL A 139 38.18 -1.47 -7.05
CA VAL A 139 37.49 -0.32 -6.47
C VAL A 139 36.31 -0.81 -5.63
N THR A 140 36.25 -0.31 -4.39
CA THR A 140 35.13 -0.57 -3.48
C THR A 140 34.34 0.73 -3.27
N VAL A 141 33.06 0.68 -3.57
CA VAL A 141 32.15 1.81 -3.32
C VAL A 141 31.21 1.47 -2.18
N THR A 142 31.14 2.38 -1.21
CA THR A 142 30.20 2.32 -0.09
C THR A 142 29.11 3.36 -0.31
N ALA A 143 27.87 2.91 -0.47
CA ALA A 143 26.71 3.76 -0.56
C ALA A 143 25.98 3.80 0.79
N THR A 144 25.65 4.98 1.25
CA THR A 144 24.90 5.26 2.47
C THR A 144 23.65 6.04 2.08
N VAL A 145 22.47 5.55 2.43
CA VAL A 145 21.18 6.16 2.10
C VAL A 145 20.37 6.36 3.37
N ASP A 146 19.91 7.57 3.61
CA ASP A 146 19.11 7.90 4.78
C ASP A 146 17.76 7.20 4.75
N ILE A 147 17.36 6.64 5.91
CA ILE A 147 16.07 5.95 6.05
C ILE A 147 15.00 6.98 6.43
N PRO A 148 14.01 7.24 5.54
CA PRO A 148 12.96 8.19 5.85
C PRO A 148 12.06 7.69 6.99
N SER A 149 11.81 8.57 7.96
CA SER A 149 10.92 8.27 9.09
C SER A 149 9.54 8.84 8.87
N ILE A 150 8.50 7.99 9.00
CA ILE A 150 7.10 8.42 9.06
C ILE A 150 6.66 8.74 10.49
N VAL A 151 7.50 8.42 11.50
CA VAL A 151 7.20 8.67 12.91
C VAL A 151 7.88 9.96 13.35
N PRO A 152 7.14 11.02 13.69
CA PRO A 152 7.72 12.29 14.12
C PRO A 152 8.63 12.13 15.33
N GLY A 153 9.86 12.69 15.25
CA GLY A 153 10.83 12.66 16.35
C GLY A 153 11.61 11.34 16.48
N TRP A 154 11.44 10.39 15.55
CA TRP A 154 12.24 9.17 15.49
C TRP A 154 13.17 9.22 14.29
N ASP A 155 14.43 8.84 14.51
CA ASP A 155 15.45 8.67 13.48
C ASP A 155 15.80 7.17 13.41
N PHE A 156 15.73 6.61 12.20
CA PHE A 156 16.07 5.21 11.94
C PHE A 156 17.50 5.07 11.36
N GLY A 157 18.23 6.17 11.27
CA GLY A 157 19.59 6.20 10.73
C GLY A 157 19.61 5.98 9.22
N ASN A 158 20.65 5.30 8.74
CA ASN A 158 20.90 5.07 7.33
C ASN A 158 21.11 3.60 7.00
N ALA A 159 20.92 3.26 5.73
CA ALA A 159 21.23 1.95 5.17
C ALA A 159 22.57 2.05 4.42
N THR A 160 23.57 1.26 4.83
CA THR A 160 24.89 1.26 4.20
C THR A 160 25.11 -0.07 3.48
N LYS A 161 25.59 -0.02 2.23
CA LYS A 161 25.97 -1.16 1.40
C LYS A 161 27.28 -0.90 0.67
N THR A 162 28.05 -1.95 0.45
CA THR A 162 29.29 -1.91 -0.31
C THR A 162 29.23 -2.81 -1.53
N ALA A 163 29.91 -2.41 -2.59
CA ALA A 163 30.16 -3.22 -3.77
C ALA A 163 31.62 -3.03 -4.22
N THR A 164 32.28 -4.12 -4.58
CA THR A 164 33.64 -4.10 -5.09
C THR A 164 33.65 -4.60 -6.53
N MET A 165 34.40 -3.91 -7.39
CA MET A 165 34.58 -4.28 -8.81
C MET A 165 36.07 -4.16 -9.18
N PRO A 166 36.57 -5.01 -10.09
CA PRO A 166 37.91 -4.84 -10.64
C PRO A 166 37.98 -3.56 -11.49
N ILE A 167 39.13 -2.91 -11.50
CA ILE A 167 39.41 -1.76 -12.35
C ILE A 167 39.78 -2.27 -13.73
N ASP A 168 39.06 -1.83 -14.76
CA ASP A 168 39.35 -2.13 -16.16
C ASP A 168 40.39 -1.11 -16.69
N HIS A 169 41.61 -1.59 -17.01
CA HIS A 169 42.71 -0.77 -17.57
C HIS A 169 42.71 -0.80 -19.08
#